data_d524e7e10c522a7f3691ce642b0868cc
#
_entry.id   d524e7e10c522a7f3691ce642b0868cc
#
_cell.length_a   1.000
_cell.length_b   1.000
_cell.length_c   1.000
_cell.angle_alpha   90.00
_cell.angle_beta   90.00
_cell.angle_gamma   90.00
#
_symmetry.space_group_name_H-M   'P 1'
#
loop_
_entity.id
_entity.type
_entity.pdbx_description
1 polymer ?
#
loop_
_entity_poly.entity_id
_entity_poly.type
_entity_poly.pdbx_seq_one_letter_code
_entity_poly.pdbx_strand_id
1 'polypeptide(L)'
;MVDIEYVAFFEDPSEDDINVARENVRSLIDARVEYGDTIPGFANTNDVEAFVNENSDGTYVDRWFFKKDIPENIRDSIFDKPVGYVYGPYKVDYTYNLSRVMDAAQKYDSVNSKHILIRYQGSMRAPSDVTRSKEAAEQLADSLLAEIKKAPSKFEDLAADFSDDGSNKDNGGELGYYGPGAMVPAYDDFIFDNKVGDVGLVETDFGYHVVKIEDQKNLQRVIKVASVSKDIEPSEETINEVFSKATSLEVAAQEGDFAEAAAAQELEVRPVNRIGKMDSNIPGVGNNRTIINWAFEEATSVGDVKRFNVLDGYVIARLTRRNAEKGLMSVAEASATVTPILRKKKKAEMIRNEISGTTLQEIASSQGVTVKNATAITMAAPTIAGAGTEPKVVGAAFGTEAGQTTELIDGNTGVYKVRVLAVNKAPDLESYQSFAEQAKAKVTPQISNKVYQALKKKADIEDNRATFY
;
A
#
# COMPACT_ATOMS: atom_id res chain seq x y z
N MET A 1 -7.06 29.31 -8.06
CA MET A 1 -7.70 27.99 -8.17
C MET A 1 -8.57 27.98 -9.41
N VAL A 2 -8.66 26.86 -10.07
CA VAL A 2 -9.51 26.65 -11.24
C VAL A 2 -10.42 25.46 -11.02
N ASP A 3 -11.54 25.42 -11.74
CA ASP A 3 -12.40 24.24 -11.85
C ASP A 3 -12.46 23.87 -13.34
N ILE A 4 -12.45 22.60 -13.57
CA ILE A 4 -12.63 22.01 -14.91
C ILE A 4 -13.74 20.97 -14.84
N GLU A 5 -14.27 20.63 -15.98
CA GLU A 5 -14.97 19.37 -16.19
C GLU A 5 -14.34 18.66 -17.36
N TYR A 6 -14.45 17.34 -17.37
CA TYR A 6 -13.80 16.54 -18.41
C TYR A 6 -14.58 15.27 -18.74
N VAL A 7 -14.29 14.73 -19.92
CA VAL A 7 -14.62 13.37 -20.35
C VAL A 7 -13.31 12.66 -20.66
N ALA A 8 -13.15 11.43 -20.16
CA ALA A 8 -11.99 10.58 -20.46
C ALA A 8 -12.40 9.45 -21.42
N PHE A 9 -11.51 9.17 -22.36
CA PHE A 9 -11.58 8.07 -23.30
C PHE A 9 -10.36 7.21 -23.09
N PHE A 10 -10.55 5.96 -22.67
CA PHE A 10 -9.47 5.02 -22.49
C PHE A 10 -9.44 4.02 -23.65
N GLU A 11 -8.23 3.66 -24.06
CA GLU A 11 -7.97 2.67 -25.10
C GLU A 11 -8.05 1.25 -24.51
N ASP A 12 -9.14 0.98 -23.76
CA ASP A 12 -9.40 -0.36 -23.22
C ASP A 12 -9.67 -1.34 -24.36
N PRO A 13 -9.15 -2.59 -24.30
CA PRO A 13 -9.41 -3.60 -25.31
C PRO A 13 -10.91 -3.87 -25.50
N SER A 14 -11.35 -3.92 -26.74
CA SER A 14 -12.72 -4.27 -27.11
C SER A 14 -13.01 -5.76 -26.84
N GLU A 15 -14.29 -6.16 -26.89
CA GLU A 15 -14.67 -7.57 -26.79
C GLU A 15 -14.05 -8.41 -27.93
N ASP A 16 -13.87 -7.82 -29.12
CA ASP A 16 -13.21 -8.48 -30.25
C ASP A 16 -11.71 -8.66 -29.99
N ASP A 17 -11.04 -7.67 -29.44
CA ASP A 17 -9.62 -7.77 -29.01
C ASP A 17 -9.43 -8.87 -27.95
N ILE A 18 -10.32 -8.92 -26.96
CA ILE A 18 -10.35 -9.95 -25.91
C ILE A 18 -10.52 -11.34 -26.53
N ASN A 19 -11.41 -11.48 -27.53
CA ASN A 19 -11.64 -12.75 -28.22
C ASN A 19 -10.42 -13.15 -29.07
N VAL A 20 -9.82 -12.22 -29.79
CA VAL A 20 -8.61 -12.46 -30.60
C VAL A 20 -7.46 -12.89 -29.68
N ALA A 21 -7.22 -12.18 -28.58
CA ALA A 21 -6.19 -12.56 -27.62
C ALA A 21 -6.40 -13.98 -27.06
N ARG A 22 -7.66 -14.34 -26.74
CA ARG A 22 -8.00 -15.69 -26.28
C ARG A 22 -7.70 -16.77 -27.33
N GLU A 23 -8.10 -16.55 -28.59
CA GLU A 23 -7.87 -17.52 -29.65
C GLU A 23 -6.38 -17.62 -30.03
N ASN A 24 -5.63 -16.52 -29.96
CA ASN A 24 -4.18 -16.52 -30.13
C ASN A 24 -3.50 -17.42 -29.08
N VAL A 25 -3.86 -17.24 -27.81
CA VAL A 25 -3.35 -18.08 -26.71
C VAL A 25 -3.78 -19.53 -26.88
N ARG A 26 -5.04 -19.78 -27.30
CA ARG A 26 -5.54 -21.13 -27.58
C ARG A 26 -4.73 -21.85 -28.69
N SER A 27 -4.36 -21.11 -29.72
CA SER A 27 -3.59 -21.67 -30.86
C SER A 27 -2.20 -22.17 -30.47
N LEU A 28 -1.67 -21.71 -29.33
CA LEU A 28 -0.37 -22.16 -28.79
C LEU A 28 -0.43 -23.54 -28.13
N ILE A 29 -1.63 -24.11 -27.86
CA ILE A 29 -1.74 -25.40 -27.14
C ILE A 29 -1.22 -26.55 -28.02
N ASP A 30 -1.69 -26.64 -29.24
CA ASP A 30 -1.42 -27.74 -30.14
C ASP A 30 -0.30 -27.41 -31.14
N ALA A 31 0.27 -28.45 -31.74
CA ALA A 31 1.25 -28.28 -32.80
C ALA A 31 0.65 -27.55 -34.01
N ARG A 32 1.43 -26.65 -34.61
CA ARG A 32 1.06 -25.87 -35.79
C ARG A 32 2.06 -26.09 -36.91
N VAL A 33 1.63 -25.86 -38.15
CA VAL A 33 2.51 -25.94 -39.32
C VAL A 33 2.83 -24.52 -39.78
N GLU A 34 4.12 -24.17 -39.75
CA GLU A 34 4.62 -22.88 -40.24
C GLU A 34 5.72 -23.14 -41.28
N TYR A 35 5.60 -22.53 -42.45
CA TYR A 35 6.56 -22.65 -43.55
C TYR A 35 6.89 -24.10 -43.96
N GLY A 36 5.98 -25.05 -43.69
CA GLY A 36 6.15 -26.46 -44.00
C GLY A 36 6.77 -27.32 -42.85
N ASP A 37 7.21 -26.70 -41.80
CA ASP A 37 7.72 -27.35 -40.57
C ASP A 37 6.63 -27.49 -39.51
N THR A 38 6.61 -28.57 -38.79
CA THR A 38 5.72 -28.78 -37.65
C THR A 38 6.36 -28.22 -36.38
N ILE A 39 5.81 -27.13 -35.86
CA ILE A 39 6.24 -26.51 -34.60
C ILE A 39 5.42 -27.12 -33.49
N PRO A 40 6.05 -27.72 -32.44
CA PRO A 40 5.33 -28.28 -31.31
C PRO A 40 4.55 -27.20 -30.57
N GLY A 41 3.34 -27.52 -30.12
CA GLY A 41 2.60 -26.63 -29.23
C GLY A 41 2.99 -26.79 -27.77
N PHE A 42 2.45 -25.95 -26.91
CA PHE A 42 2.72 -25.93 -25.46
C PHE A 42 2.46 -27.27 -24.77
N ALA A 43 1.47 -28.03 -25.26
CA ALA A 43 1.15 -29.35 -24.75
C ALA A 43 2.23 -30.39 -25.03
N ASN A 44 2.99 -30.27 -26.15
CA ASN A 44 3.84 -31.30 -26.67
C ASN A 44 5.31 -30.90 -26.84
N THR A 45 5.67 -29.64 -26.59
CA THR A 45 7.08 -29.20 -26.64
C THR A 45 7.92 -29.93 -25.60
N ASN A 46 9.16 -30.30 -25.97
CA ASN A 46 10.15 -30.89 -25.08
C ASN A 46 10.97 -29.80 -24.36
N ASP A 47 11.11 -28.61 -24.97
CA ASP A 47 11.78 -27.45 -24.39
C ASP A 47 10.74 -26.44 -23.98
N VAL A 48 10.23 -26.58 -22.77
CA VAL A 48 9.15 -25.73 -22.25
C VAL A 48 9.67 -24.34 -21.86
N GLU A 49 10.91 -24.26 -21.40
CA GLU A 49 11.54 -22.98 -21.06
C GLU A 49 11.70 -22.09 -22.30
N ALA A 50 12.30 -22.61 -23.37
CA ALA A 50 12.42 -21.90 -24.62
C ALA A 50 11.05 -21.51 -25.16
N PHE A 51 10.06 -22.45 -25.15
CA PHE A 51 8.72 -22.19 -25.62
C PHE A 51 8.05 -21.02 -24.86
N VAL A 52 8.12 -21.00 -23.54
CA VAL A 52 7.55 -19.93 -22.71
C VAL A 52 8.26 -18.62 -23.03
N ASN A 53 9.59 -18.58 -23.03
CA ASN A 53 10.34 -17.35 -23.28
C ASN A 53 10.12 -16.77 -24.69
N GLU A 54 9.77 -17.59 -25.68
CA GLU A 54 9.47 -17.15 -27.05
C GLU A 54 8.01 -16.70 -27.24
N ASN A 55 7.07 -17.33 -26.52
CA ASN A 55 5.63 -17.14 -26.77
C ASN A 55 4.88 -16.45 -25.65
N SER A 56 5.54 -16.05 -24.57
CA SER A 56 4.94 -15.38 -23.42
C SER A 56 5.47 -13.94 -23.29
N ASP A 57 4.64 -13.04 -22.76
CA ASP A 57 5.07 -11.70 -22.36
C ASP A 57 5.75 -11.73 -20.98
N GLY A 58 5.57 -12.80 -20.23
CA GLY A 58 6.33 -13.14 -19.02
C GLY A 58 7.50 -14.09 -19.30
N THR A 59 8.32 -14.34 -18.30
CA THR A 59 9.46 -15.26 -18.35
C THR A 59 9.15 -16.60 -17.69
N TYR A 60 9.82 -17.67 -18.13
CA TYR A 60 9.75 -18.98 -17.47
C TYR A 60 10.28 -18.91 -16.05
N VAL A 61 9.58 -19.57 -15.11
CA VAL A 61 9.96 -19.66 -13.71
C VAL A 61 9.97 -21.13 -13.27
N ASP A 62 11.15 -21.67 -12.95
CA ASP A 62 11.29 -23.02 -12.40
C ASP A 62 11.24 -23.01 -10.87
N ARG A 63 10.04 -23.24 -10.31
CA ARG A 63 9.86 -23.38 -8.86
C ARG A 63 8.72 -24.32 -8.51
N TRP A 64 8.76 -24.84 -7.29
CA TRP A 64 7.66 -25.59 -6.71
C TRP A 64 6.58 -24.65 -6.14
N PHE A 65 5.33 -25.00 -6.38
CA PHE A 65 4.17 -24.30 -5.86
C PHE A 65 3.39 -25.20 -4.90
N PHE A 66 3.14 -24.72 -3.71
CA PHE A 66 2.15 -25.30 -2.82
C PHE A 66 0.75 -24.90 -3.27
N LYS A 67 -0.27 -25.63 -2.82
CA LYS A 67 -1.66 -25.33 -3.21
C LYS A 67 -2.05 -23.88 -2.91
N LYS A 68 -1.58 -23.31 -1.79
CA LYS A 68 -1.82 -21.92 -1.37
C LYS A 68 -1.19 -20.86 -2.27
N ASP A 69 -0.11 -21.21 -2.98
CA ASP A 69 0.66 -20.28 -3.81
C ASP A 69 0.10 -20.16 -5.25
N ILE A 70 -0.84 -21.04 -5.60
CA ILE A 70 -1.53 -21.03 -6.89
C ILE A 70 -2.72 -20.07 -6.81
N PRO A 71 -2.91 -19.16 -7.79
CA PRO A 71 -4.05 -18.27 -7.84
C PRO A 71 -5.39 -19.01 -7.67
N GLU A 72 -6.29 -18.45 -6.87
CA GLU A 72 -7.52 -19.11 -6.44
C GLU A 72 -8.40 -19.56 -7.63
N ASN A 73 -8.48 -18.74 -8.66
CA ASN A 73 -9.29 -18.96 -9.85
C ASN A 73 -8.87 -20.19 -10.68
N ILE A 74 -7.60 -20.65 -10.56
CA ILE A 74 -7.12 -21.82 -11.29
C ILE A 74 -6.68 -22.98 -10.39
N ARG A 75 -6.56 -22.75 -9.10
CA ARG A 75 -6.02 -23.69 -8.09
C ARG A 75 -6.60 -25.09 -8.22
N ASP A 76 -7.91 -25.19 -8.19
CA ASP A 76 -8.59 -26.50 -8.24
C ASP A 76 -8.62 -27.11 -9.66
N SER A 77 -8.38 -26.30 -10.67
CA SER A 77 -8.31 -26.73 -12.06
C SER A 77 -6.97 -27.39 -12.43
N ILE A 78 -5.88 -27.10 -11.69
CA ILE A 78 -4.53 -27.53 -12.06
C ILE A 78 -3.81 -28.32 -10.97
N PHE A 79 -4.03 -28.03 -9.67
CA PHE A 79 -3.21 -28.55 -8.59
C PHE A 79 -3.20 -30.10 -8.49
N ASP A 80 -4.36 -30.73 -8.64
CA ASP A 80 -4.52 -32.18 -8.52
C ASP A 80 -4.39 -32.93 -9.85
N LYS A 81 -4.00 -32.22 -10.93
CA LYS A 81 -3.87 -32.81 -12.26
C LYS A 81 -2.54 -33.55 -12.46
N PRO A 82 -2.47 -34.48 -13.42
CA PRO A 82 -1.24 -35.19 -13.74
C PRO A 82 -0.22 -34.30 -14.46
N VAL A 83 1.06 -34.71 -14.42
CA VAL A 83 2.15 -34.11 -15.21
C VAL A 83 1.76 -34.13 -16.69
N GLY A 84 2.04 -33.06 -17.42
CA GLY A 84 1.68 -32.84 -18.80
C GLY A 84 0.30 -32.23 -19.02
N TYR A 85 -0.56 -32.14 -18.00
CA TYR A 85 -1.87 -31.52 -18.13
C TYR A 85 -1.75 -30.03 -18.43
N VAL A 86 -2.45 -29.56 -19.45
CA VAL A 86 -2.55 -28.13 -19.84
C VAL A 86 -3.92 -27.61 -19.47
N TYR A 87 -3.96 -26.47 -18.82
CA TYR A 87 -5.17 -25.74 -18.46
C TYR A 87 -5.17 -24.36 -19.13
N GLY A 88 -6.27 -23.98 -19.72
CA GLY A 88 -6.49 -22.68 -20.34
C GLY A 88 -7.08 -22.80 -21.77
N PRO A 89 -7.23 -21.66 -22.48
CA PRO A 89 -6.93 -20.30 -22.00
C PRO A 89 -7.84 -19.86 -20.87
N TYR A 90 -7.27 -19.18 -19.88
CA TYR A 90 -8.01 -18.54 -18.80
C TYR A 90 -7.54 -17.10 -18.61
N LYS A 91 -8.48 -16.21 -18.20
CA LYS A 91 -8.21 -14.79 -18.02
C LYS A 91 -7.81 -14.49 -16.56
N VAL A 92 -6.76 -13.69 -16.41
CA VAL A 92 -6.37 -13.06 -15.13
C VAL A 92 -6.12 -11.59 -15.44
N ASP A 93 -6.90 -10.71 -14.84
CA ASP A 93 -6.84 -9.28 -15.09
C ASP A 93 -6.86 -8.94 -16.61
N TYR A 94 -5.80 -8.38 -17.12
CA TYR A 94 -5.63 -8.01 -18.53
C TYR A 94 -4.78 -9.02 -19.32
N THR A 95 -4.68 -10.28 -18.87
CA THR A 95 -3.91 -11.31 -19.55
C THR A 95 -4.74 -12.56 -19.83
N TYR A 96 -4.46 -13.24 -20.96
CA TYR A 96 -4.84 -14.63 -21.16
C TYR A 96 -3.66 -15.56 -20.91
N ASN A 97 -3.93 -16.68 -20.24
CA ASN A 97 -2.89 -17.58 -19.77
C ASN A 97 -3.17 -19.04 -20.16
N LEU A 98 -2.08 -19.78 -20.37
CA LEU A 98 -2.05 -21.24 -20.36
C LEU A 98 -1.13 -21.70 -19.26
N SER A 99 -1.47 -22.79 -18.59
CA SER A 99 -0.60 -23.40 -17.58
C SER A 99 -0.46 -24.90 -17.83
N ARG A 100 0.78 -25.40 -17.75
CA ARG A 100 1.10 -26.82 -17.88
C ARG A 100 1.75 -27.33 -16.60
N VAL A 101 1.25 -28.46 -16.08
CA VAL A 101 1.89 -29.15 -14.95
C VAL A 101 3.16 -29.82 -15.46
N MET A 102 4.30 -29.39 -14.95
CA MET A 102 5.62 -29.87 -15.37
C MET A 102 6.11 -31.02 -14.52
N ASP A 103 5.84 -30.97 -13.23
CA ASP A 103 6.26 -31.97 -12.26
C ASP A 103 5.36 -31.95 -11.03
N ALA A 104 5.38 -33.04 -10.25
CA ALA A 104 4.64 -33.16 -9.00
C ALA A 104 5.41 -33.96 -7.98
N ALA A 105 5.55 -33.45 -6.78
CA ALA A 105 6.31 -34.07 -5.68
C ALA A 105 5.58 -33.89 -4.33
N GLN A 106 6.19 -34.51 -3.31
CA GLN A 106 5.83 -34.23 -1.92
C GLN A 106 6.98 -33.42 -1.30
N LYS A 107 6.69 -32.24 -0.77
CA LYS A 107 7.68 -31.40 -0.07
C LYS A 107 7.09 -30.89 1.25
N TYR A 108 7.97 -30.63 2.20
CA TYR A 108 7.60 -30.01 3.45
C TYR A 108 7.34 -28.52 3.24
N ASP A 109 6.39 -27.92 3.96
CA ASP A 109 6.12 -26.49 3.85
C ASP A 109 6.97 -25.63 4.78
N SER A 110 7.62 -26.29 5.77
CA SER A 110 8.54 -25.61 6.67
C SER A 110 9.61 -26.57 7.20
N VAL A 111 10.81 -26.06 7.33
CA VAL A 111 11.99 -26.76 7.84
C VAL A 111 12.64 -25.93 8.93
N ASN A 112 13.06 -26.59 10.02
CA ASN A 112 13.97 -26.04 11.01
C ASN A 112 15.36 -26.56 10.75
N SER A 113 16.34 -25.67 10.64
CA SER A 113 17.73 -26.03 10.44
C SER A 113 18.68 -25.25 11.34
N LYS A 114 19.88 -25.80 11.50
CA LYS A 114 21.03 -25.14 12.10
C LYS A 114 22.13 -25.00 11.08
N HIS A 115 22.93 -23.93 11.16
CA HIS A 115 24.10 -23.79 10.32
C HIS A 115 25.34 -23.26 11.04
N ILE A 116 26.50 -23.55 10.47
CA ILE A 116 27.78 -22.93 10.77
C ILE A 116 28.25 -22.26 9.49
N LEU A 117 28.33 -20.93 9.48
CA LEU A 117 28.78 -20.17 8.32
C LEU A 117 30.28 -19.92 8.40
N ILE A 118 31.02 -20.30 7.38
CA ILE A 118 32.45 -20.03 7.22
C ILE A 118 32.64 -19.12 6.01
N ARG A 119 32.86 -17.82 6.30
CA ARG A 119 33.10 -16.80 5.28
C ARG A 119 34.51 -16.85 4.76
N TYR A 120 34.75 -16.33 3.56
CA TYR A 120 36.07 -16.09 3.01
C TYR A 120 36.24 -14.66 2.54
N GLN A 121 37.45 -14.21 2.30
CA GLN A 121 37.71 -12.85 1.82
C GLN A 121 37.04 -12.61 0.47
N GLY A 122 36.13 -11.61 0.43
CA GLY A 122 35.36 -11.29 -0.76
C GLY A 122 34.00 -11.98 -0.86
N SER A 123 33.64 -12.89 0.05
CA SER A 123 32.27 -13.43 0.11
C SER A 123 31.27 -12.32 0.51
N MET A 124 30.01 -12.51 0.13
CA MET A 124 28.96 -11.49 0.36
C MET A 124 28.83 -11.17 1.85
N ARG A 125 28.85 -9.87 2.19
CA ARG A 125 28.81 -9.35 3.57
C ARG A 125 29.92 -9.86 4.47
N ALA A 126 31.06 -10.31 3.93
CA ALA A 126 32.22 -10.62 4.74
C ALA A 126 32.77 -9.33 5.37
N PRO A 127 32.95 -9.30 6.72
CA PRO A 127 33.66 -8.21 7.38
C PRO A 127 35.11 -8.12 6.92
N SER A 128 35.71 -6.94 7.03
CA SER A 128 37.09 -6.67 6.54
C SER A 128 38.19 -7.45 7.30
N ASP A 129 37.90 -7.99 8.46
CA ASP A 129 38.77 -8.82 9.29
C ASP A 129 38.77 -10.29 8.87
N VAL A 130 37.89 -10.70 7.97
CA VAL A 130 37.92 -12.03 7.34
C VAL A 130 38.99 -12.05 6.27
N THR A 131 40.12 -12.69 6.59
CA THR A 131 41.32 -12.75 5.72
C THR A 131 41.58 -14.14 5.12
N ARG A 132 40.79 -15.17 5.54
CA ARG A 132 40.94 -16.53 4.99
C ARG A 132 40.59 -16.59 3.51
N SER A 133 41.32 -17.38 2.72
CA SER A 133 41.02 -17.65 1.32
C SER A 133 39.78 -18.54 1.19
N LYS A 134 39.23 -18.65 -0.01
CA LYS A 134 38.08 -19.50 -0.31
C LYS A 134 38.41 -20.99 -0.01
N GLU A 135 39.59 -21.42 -0.41
CA GLU A 135 40.09 -22.80 -0.19
C GLU A 135 40.28 -23.08 1.30
N ALA A 136 40.79 -22.12 2.08
CA ALA A 136 40.95 -22.29 3.51
C ALA A 136 39.59 -22.33 4.25
N ALA A 137 38.59 -21.60 3.77
CA ALA A 137 37.25 -21.68 4.29
C ALA A 137 36.58 -23.04 3.98
N GLU A 138 36.74 -23.54 2.78
CA GLU A 138 36.26 -24.87 2.38
C GLU A 138 36.87 -25.99 3.24
N GLN A 139 38.20 -25.99 3.39
CA GLN A 139 38.90 -26.98 4.22
C GLN A 139 38.44 -26.95 5.69
N LEU A 140 38.22 -25.76 6.23
CA LEU A 140 37.69 -25.61 7.59
C LEU A 140 36.26 -26.16 7.68
N ALA A 141 35.40 -25.82 6.75
CA ALA A 141 34.02 -26.28 6.71
C ALA A 141 33.92 -27.81 6.53
N ASP A 142 34.78 -28.40 5.69
CA ASP A 142 34.89 -29.84 5.54
C ASP A 142 35.35 -30.54 6.82
N SER A 143 36.31 -29.92 7.54
CA SER A 143 36.80 -30.45 8.82
C SER A 143 35.69 -30.42 9.89
N LEU A 144 34.92 -29.34 9.95
CA LEU A 144 33.76 -29.21 10.85
C LEU A 144 32.68 -30.25 10.48
N LEU A 145 32.36 -30.38 9.19
CA LEU A 145 31.41 -31.40 8.71
C LEU A 145 31.83 -32.81 9.12
N ALA A 146 33.12 -33.14 8.96
CA ALA A 146 33.64 -34.45 9.34
C ALA A 146 33.58 -34.70 10.86
N GLU A 147 33.80 -33.65 11.67
CA GLU A 147 33.68 -33.74 13.12
C GLU A 147 32.23 -33.91 13.56
N ILE A 148 31.31 -33.13 12.99
CA ILE A 148 29.88 -33.20 13.28
C ILE A 148 29.30 -34.56 12.87
N LYS A 149 29.71 -35.14 11.73
CA LYS A 149 29.27 -36.47 11.30
C LYS A 149 29.73 -37.57 12.28
N LYS A 150 30.87 -37.39 12.96
CA LYS A 150 31.35 -38.31 14.01
C LYS A 150 30.66 -38.08 15.36
N ALA A 151 30.36 -36.85 15.70
CA ALA A 151 29.82 -36.46 16.97
C ALA A 151 28.76 -35.32 16.79
N PRO A 152 27.51 -35.64 16.39
CA PRO A 152 26.46 -34.65 16.08
C PRO A 152 26.12 -33.73 17.27
N SER A 153 26.38 -34.16 18.49
CA SER A 153 26.14 -33.34 19.70
C SER A 153 27.08 -32.14 19.83
N LYS A 154 28.18 -32.10 19.09
CA LYS A 154 29.13 -30.99 19.11
C LYS A 154 28.72 -29.80 18.22
N PHE A 155 27.60 -29.91 17.47
CA PHE A 155 27.22 -28.90 16.50
C PHE A 155 27.13 -27.51 17.12
N GLU A 156 26.49 -27.40 18.27
CA GLU A 156 26.24 -26.11 18.96
C GLU A 156 27.54 -25.47 19.45
N ASP A 157 28.44 -26.27 20.05
CA ASP A 157 29.76 -25.79 20.49
C ASP A 157 30.60 -25.30 19.28
N LEU A 158 30.61 -26.10 18.19
CA LEU A 158 31.32 -25.71 16.96
C LEU A 158 30.72 -24.50 16.27
N ALA A 159 29.40 -24.31 16.36
CA ALA A 159 28.76 -23.10 15.86
C ALA A 159 29.20 -21.86 16.66
N ALA A 160 29.24 -21.95 17.98
CA ALA A 160 29.69 -20.86 18.85
C ALA A 160 31.16 -20.49 18.59
N ASP A 161 32.03 -21.52 18.36
CA ASP A 161 33.46 -21.33 18.20
C ASP A 161 33.86 -20.83 16.79
N PHE A 162 33.19 -21.33 15.74
CA PHE A 162 33.65 -21.16 14.36
C PHE A 162 32.71 -20.40 13.45
N SER A 163 31.41 -20.23 13.79
CA SER A 163 30.49 -19.58 12.87
C SER A 163 30.76 -18.07 12.74
N ASP A 164 30.87 -17.62 11.50
CA ASP A 164 30.93 -16.20 11.16
C ASP A 164 29.52 -15.54 11.08
N ASP A 165 28.44 -16.28 11.37
CA ASP A 165 27.11 -15.73 11.51
C ASP A 165 26.82 -15.27 12.93
N GLY A 166 27.13 -14.00 13.21
CA GLY A 166 26.91 -13.41 14.53
C GLY A 166 25.45 -13.32 14.96
N SER A 167 24.48 -13.62 14.10
CA SER A 167 23.07 -13.55 14.45
C SER A 167 22.56 -14.77 15.23
N ASN A 168 23.19 -15.92 15.05
CA ASN A 168 22.74 -17.21 15.63
C ASN A 168 23.83 -18.12 16.21
N LYS A 169 25.11 -17.80 16.04
CA LYS A 169 26.21 -18.64 16.52
C LYS A 169 26.10 -18.94 18.04
N ASP A 170 25.70 -17.96 18.84
CA ASP A 170 25.55 -18.08 20.30
C ASP A 170 24.29 -18.86 20.71
N ASN A 171 23.41 -19.13 19.73
CA ASN A 171 22.23 -19.99 19.87
C ASN A 171 22.39 -21.32 19.11
N GLY A 172 23.64 -21.85 19.05
CA GLY A 172 23.95 -23.12 18.41
C GLY A 172 23.71 -23.14 16.91
N GLY A 173 23.69 -22.00 16.24
CA GLY A 173 23.47 -21.86 14.80
C GLY A 173 22.02 -22.01 14.34
N GLU A 174 21.04 -21.98 15.27
CA GLU A 174 19.62 -22.23 14.98
C GLU A 174 19.01 -21.10 14.15
N LEU A 175 18.26 -21.47 13.10
CA LEU A 175 17.55 -20.54 12.20
C LEU A 175 16.03 -20.52 12.44
N GLY A 176 15.50 -21.51 13.19
CA GLY A 176 14.06 -21.68 13.39
C GLY A 176 13.35 -22.23 12.15
N TYR A 177 12.02 -22.20 12.15
CA TYR A 177 11.22 -22.68 11.02
C TYR A 177 11.04 -21.61 9.95
N TYR A 178 11.25 -22.00 8.71
CA TYR A 178 10.98 -21.18 7.53
C TYR A 178 10.55 -22.05 6.35
N GLY A 179 9.85 -21.43 5.40
CA GLY A 179 9.35 -22.10 4.19
C GLY A 179 10.29 -21.97 3.00
N PRO A 180 10.00 -22.68 1.89
CA PRO A 180 10.78 -22.61 0.66
C PRO A 180 10.89 -21.18 0.11
N GLY A 181 12.08 -20.85 -0.42
CA GLY A 181 12.39 -19.53 -0.97
C GLY A 181 12.78 -18.47 0.07
N ALA A 182 12.86 -18.84 1.35
CA ALA A 182 13.32 -17.94 2.40
C ALA A 182 14.85 -17.79 2.43
N MET A 183 15.57 -18.80 1.97
CA MET A 183 17.04 -18.82 1.91
C MET A 183 17.52 -18.75 0.45
N VAL A 184 18.83 -18.61 0.26
CA VAL A 184 19.42 -18.64 -1.08
C VAL A 184 19.26 -20.03 -1.71
N PRO A 185 19.13 -20.13 -3.05
CA PRO A 185 18.72 -21.37 -3.72
C PRO A 185 19.49 -22.63 -3.29
N ALA A 186 20.81 -22.58 -3.29
CA ALA A 186 21.61 -23.75 -2.92
C ALA A 186 21.37 -24.25 -1.49
N TYR A 187 21.09 -23.31 -0.57
CA TYR A 187 20.74 -23.65 0.81
C TYR A 187 19.33 -24.24 0.90
N ASP A 188 18.38 -23.61 0.22
CA ASP A 188 16.99 -24.06 0.13
C ASP A 188 16.90 -25.47 -0.45
N ASP A 189 17.58 -25.73 -1.56
CA ASP A 189 17.63 -27.06 -2.20
C ASP A 189 18.11 -28.10 -1.21
N PHE A 190 19.21 -27.83 -0.47
CA PHE A 190 19.73 -28.77 0.49
C PHE A 190 18.72 -29.14 1.57
N ILE A 191 18.07 -28.15 2.19
CA ILE A 191 17.19 -28.39 3.35
C ILE A 191 15.84 -29.00 2.99
N PHE A 192 15.33 -28.73 1.77
CA PHE A 192 14.04 -29.27 1.32
C PHE A 192 14.15 -30.57 0.55
N ASP A 193 15.36 -30.97 0.07
CA ASP A 193 15.59 -32.20 -0.66
C ASP A 193 16.19 -33.34 0.21
N ASN A 194 16.64 -33.00 1.43
CA ASN A 194 17.20 -33.95 2.39
C ASN A 194 16.27 -34.21 3.58
N LYS A 195 16.67 -35.00 4.56
CA LYS A 195 15.85 -35.50 5.66
C LYS A 195 16.30 -34.93 7.00
N VAL A 196 15.42 -34.97 7.98
CA VAL A 196 15.74 -34.69 9.38
C VAL A 196 16.94 -35.52 9.84
N GLY A 197 17.92 -34.84 10.42
CA GLY A 197 19.21 -35.43 10.89
C GLY A 197 20.32 -35.40 9.83
N ASP A 198 20.04 -35.14 8.57
CA ASP A 198 21.07 -34.98 7.55
C ASP A 198 21.93 -33.73 7.83
N VAL A 199 23.24 -33.91 7.61
CA VAL A 199 24.27 -32.89 7.73
C VAL A 199 25.08 -32.81 6.46
N GLY A 200 25.20 -31.61 5.89
CA GLY A 200 25.93 -31.39 4.64
C GLY A 200 26.64 -30.06 4.56
N LEU A 201 27.47 -29.91 3.54
CA LEU A 201 28.16 -28.69 3.17
C LEU A 201 27.44 -28.03 1.99
N VAL A 202 27.11 -26.76 2.13
CA VAL A 202 26.46 -25.94 1.09
C VAL A 202 27.32 -24.72 0.82
N GLU A 203 27.68 -24.50 -0.43
CA GLU A 203 28.34 -23.27 -0.88
C GLU A 203 27.31 -22.26 -1.34
N THR A 204 27.48 -21.01 -0.89
CA THR A 204 26.67 -19.86 -1.31
C THR A 204 27.57 -18.64 -1.52
N ASP A 205 27.01 -17.55 -2.01
CA ASP A 205 27.73 -16.26 -2.12
C ASP A 205 28.21 -15.72 -0.74
N PHE A 206 27.59 -16.16 0.36
CA PHE A 206 27.98 -15.77 1.71
C PHE A 206 29.18 -16.54 2.27
N GLY A 207 29.48 -17.70 1.70
CA GLY A 207 30.53 -18.60 2.16
C GLY A 207 30.08 -20.06 2.16
N TYR A 208 30.78 -20.89 2.93
CA TYR A 208 30.47 -22.28 3.13
C TYR A 208 29.59 -22.45 4.39
N HIS A 209 28.51 -23.20 4.27
CA HIS A 209 27.59 -23.52 5.36
C HIS A 209 27.65 -24.99 5.68
N VAL A 210 28.00 -25.36 6.90
CA VAL A 210 27.72 -26.68 7.43
C VAL A 210 26.30 -26.67 7.97
N VAL A 211 25.41 -27.38 7.32
CA VAL A 211 23.94 -27.30 7.58
C VAL A 211 23.49 -28.61 8.21
N LYS A 212 22.62 -28.54 9.21
CA LYS A 212 21.93 -29.69 9.83
C LYS A 212 20.42 -29.45 9.81
N ILE A 213 19.67 -30.43 9.35
CA ILE A 213 18.21 -30.40 9.37
C ILE A 213 17.71 -30.95 10.70
N GLU A 214 17.01 -30.10 11.48
CA GLU A 214 16.53 -30.45 12.82
C GLU A 214 15.10 -31.00 12.81
N ASP A 215 14.21 -30.38 12.01
CA ASP A 215 12.81 -30.81 11.91
C ASP A 215 12.19 -30.37 10.58
N GLN A 216 11.17 -31.10 10.13
CA GLN A 216 10.42 -30.83 8.91
C GLN A 216 8.93 -31.01 9.19
N LYS A 217 8.08 -30.08 8.72
CA LYS A 217 6.62 -30.09 9.00
C LYS A 217 5.81 -30.05 7.72
N ASN A 218 4.60 -30.57 7.84
CA ASN A 218 3.53 -30.49 6.85
C ASN A 218 3.95 -30.96 5.47
N LEU A 219 4.30 -32.26 5.35
CA LEU A 219 4.55 -32.88 4.05
C LEU A 219 3.28 -32.85 3.21
N GLN A 220 3.33 -32.20 2.07
CA GLN A 220 2.18 -32.01 1.20
C GLN A 220 2.59 -32.01 -0.28
N ARG A 221 1.58 -32.25 -1.14
CA ARG A 221 1.78 -32.17 -2.59
C ARG A 221 2.23 -30.77 -3.00
N VAL A 222 3.19 -30.72 -3.89
CA VAL A 222 3.61 -29.52 -4.65
C VAL A 222 3.63 -29.85 -6.13
N ILE A 223 3.53 -28.86 -6.98
CA ILE A 223 3.66 -28.99 -8.42
C ILE A 223 4.60 -27.92 -8.98
N LYS A 224 5.30 -28.24 -10.07
CA LYS A 224 5.92 -27.24 -10.93
C LYS A 224 4.95 -26.89 -12.05
N VAL A 225 4.82 -25.61 -12.37
CA VAL A 225 3.92 -25.10 -13.39
C VAL A 225 4.68 -24.18 -14.32
N ALA A 226 4.64 -24.47 -15.61
CA ALA A 226 5.02 -23.52 -16.64
C ALA A 226 3.78 -22.75 -17.08
N SER A 227 3.89 -21.46 -17.31
CA SER A 227 2.78 -20.64 -17.77
C SER A 227 3.19 -19.75 -18.94
N VAL A 228 2.35 -19.74 -19.99
CA VAL A 228 2.39 -18.73 -21.04
C VAL A 228 1.37 -17.68 -20.69
N SER A 229 1.76 -16.40 -20.69
CA SER A 229 0.90 -15.25 -20.42
C SER A 229 0.97 -14.29 -21.61
N LYS A 230 -0.17 -13.84 -22.10
CA LYS A 230 -0.27 -12.83 -23.16
C LYS A 230 -1.16 -11.70 -22.71
N ASP A 231 -0.65 -10.49 -22.84
CA ASP A 231 -1.40 -9.28 -22.56
C ASP A 231 -2.54 -9.11 -23.57
N ILE A 232 -3.65 -8.59 -23.08
CA ILE A 232 -4.81 -8.24 -23.92
C ILE A 232 -4.62 -6.78 -24.28
N GLU A 233 -4.13 -6.52 -25.48
CA GLU A 233 -3.89 -5.18 -25.99
C GLU A 233 -5.02 -4.72 -26.89
N PRO A 234 -5.35 -3.42 -26.92
CA PRO A 234 -6.30 -2.87 -27.89
C PRO A 234 -5.73 -2.94 -29.30
N SER A 235 -6.53 -3.32 -30.26
CA SER A 235 -6.17 -3.29 -31.69
C SER A 235 -6.08 -1.86 -32.21
N GLU A 236 -5.43 -1.69 -33.38
CA GLU A 236 -5.42 -0.41 -34.11
C GLU A 236 -6.83 0.09 -34.40
N GLU A 237 -7.79 -0.82 -34.65
CA GLU A 237 -9.19 -0.47 -34.88
C GLU A 237 -9.82 0.13 -33.60
N THR A 238 -9.63 -0.49 -32.43
CA THR A 238 -10.10 0.01 -31.13
C THR A 238 -9.47 1.37 -30.82
N ILE A 239 -8.16 1.52 -30.99
CA ILE A 239 -7.44 2.79 -30.77
C ILE A 239 -8.00 3.89 -31.69
N ASN A 240 -8.20 3.60 -32.97
CA ASN A 240 -8.75 4.55 -33.95
C ASN A 240 -10.20 4.93 -33.64
N GLU A 241 -11.02 3.99 -33.17
CA GLU A 241 -12.39 4.26 -32.73
C GLU A 241 -12.41 5.22 -31.55
N VAL A 242 -11.58 4.97 -30.52
CA VAL A 242 -11.42 5.84 -29.33
C VAL A 242 -10.97 7.24 -29.74
N PHE A 243 -9.95 7.34 -30.60
CA PHE A 243 -9.48 8.61 -31.15
C PHE A 243 -10.59 9.37 -31.89
N SER A 244 -11.37 8.67 -32.72
CA SER A 244 -12.45 9.26 -33.50
C SER A 244 -13.57 9.79 -32.58
N LYS A 245 -13.96 9.05 -31.54
CA LYS A 245 -14.93 9.47 -30.53
C LYS A 245 -14.44 10.70 -29.76
N ALA A 246 -13.18 10.68 -29.33
CA ALA A 246 -12.57 11.81 -28.61
C ALA A 246 -12.54 13.07 -29.52
N THR A 247 -12.18 12.92 -30.81
CA THR A 247 -12.15 14.02 -31.75
C THR A 247 -13.55 14.57 -32.04
N SER A 248 -14.54 13.68 -32.18
CA SER A 248 -15.94 14.08 -32.38
C SER A 248 -16.49 14.89 -31.20
N LEU A 249 -16.17 14.47 -29.95
CA LEU A 249 -16.57 15.24 -28.77
C LEU A 249 -15.85 16.59 -28.72
N GLU A 250 -14.54 16.63 -29.02
CA GLU A 250 -13.78 17.88 -28.99
C GLU A 250 -14.41 18.93 -29.91
N VAL A 251 -14.71 18.54 -31.15
CA VAL A 251 -15.32 19.43 -32.17
C VAL A 251 -16.71 19.89 -31.72
N ALA A 252 -17.57 18.95 -31.29
CA ALA A 252 -18.92 19.26 -30.87
C ALA A 252 -18.94 20.18 -29.65
N ALA A 253 -18.01 19.97 -28.70
CA ALA A 253 -17.89 20.77 -27.50
C ALA A 253 -17.25 22.15 -27.72
N GLN A 254 -16.49 22.36 -28.77
CA GLN A 254 -15.98 23.67 -29.16
C GLN A 254 -17.06 24.54 -29.84
N GLU A 255 -18.03 23.89 -30.55
CA GLU A 255 -19.11 24.59 -31.26
C GLU A 255 -20.39 24.75 -30.42
N GLY A 256 -20.55 23.95 -29.34
CA GLY A 256 -21.80 23.88 -28.56
C GLY A 256 -21.59 23.77 -27.05
N ASP A 257 -22.63 23.29 -26.37
CA ASP A 257 -22.52 23.01 -24.92
C ASP A 257 -21.83 21.68 -24.67
N PHE A 258 -20.83 21.68 -23.77
CA PHE A 258 -20.01 20.52 -23.46
C PHE A 258 -20.83 19.36 -22.90
N ALA A 259 -21.77 19.64 -22.01
CA ALA A 259 -22.57 18.60 -21.37
C ALA A 259 -23.58 18.00 -22.36
N GLU A 260 -24.16 18.81 -23.27
CA GLU A 260 -25.06 18.34 -24.32
C GLU A 260 -24.29 17.51 -25.35
N ALA A 261 -23.08 17.94 -25.73
CA ALA A 261 -22.21 17.20 -26.64
C ALA A 261 -21.78 15.83 -26.08
N ALA A 262 -21.46 15.78 -24.82
CA ALA A 262 -21.13 14.53 -24.09
C ALA A 262 -22.36 13.62 -23.99
N ALA A 263 -23.51 14.15 -23.61
CA ALA A 263 -24.75 13.39 -23.46
C ALA A 263 -25.22 12.79 -24.80
N ALA A 264 -25.03 13.49 -25.93
CA ALA A 264 -25.34 12.99 -27.27
C ALA A 264 -24.51 11.75 -27.66
N GLN A 265 -23.38 11.53 -27.03
CA GLN A 265 -22.50 10.37 -27.20
C GLN A 265 -22.57 9.39 -25.99
N GLU A 266 -23.53 9.54 -25.09
CA GLU A 266 -23.70 8.72 -23.87
C GLU A 266 -22.49 8.75 -22.92
N LEU A 267 -21.76 9.87 -22.90
CA LEU A 267 -20.52 10.03 -22.11
C LEU A 267 -20.79 10.77 -20.79
N GLU A 268 -20.06 10.37 -19.74
CA GLU A 268 -20.16 10.98 -18.42
C GLU A 268 -19.20 12.16 -18.27
N VAL A 269 -19.76 13.35 -17.98
CA VAL A 269 -18.98 14.53 -17.65
C VAL A 269 -18.59 14.50 -16.17
N ARG A 270 -17.31 14.61 -15.87
CA ARG A 270 -16.75 14.58 -14.51
C ARG A 270 -16.22 15.95 -14.11
N PRO A 271 -16.81 16.59 -13.10
CA PRO A 271 -16.31 17.88 -12.60
C PRO A 271 -15.15 17.68 -11.64
N VAL A 272 -14.12 18.53 -11.75
CA VAL A 272 -13.01 18.63 -10.79
C VAL A 272 -12.89 20.07 -10.32
N ASN A 273 -13.15 20.29 -9.05
CA ASN A 273 -13.23 21.61 -8.46
C ASN A 273 -12.01 21.94 -7.62
N ARG A 274 -11.65 23.23 -7.55
CA ARG A 274 -10.62 23.78 -6.67
C ARG A 274 -9.22 23.26 -6.93
N ILE A 275 -8.88 23.06 -8.19
CA ILE A 275 -7.52 22.65 -8.59
C ILE A 275 -6.56 23.81 -8.29
N GLY A 276 -5.49 23.50 -7.57
CA GLY A 276 -4.38 24.40 -7.31
C GLY A 276 -3.34 24.40 -8.43
N LYS A 277 -2.62 25.49 -8.61
CA LYS A 277 -1.59 25.59 -9.65
C LYS A 277 -0.47 24.54 -9.52
N MET A 278 -0.23 24.03 -8.30
CA MET A 278 0.80 23.03 -8.01
C MET A 278 0.24 21.61 -7.89
N ASP A 279 -1.07 21.42 -8.05
CA ASP A 279 -1.64 20.07 -8.09
C ASP A 279 -1.16 19.32 -9.34
N SER A 280 -1.12 18.01 -9.27
CA SER A 280 -0.72 17.16 -10.39
C SER A 280 -1.72 16.06 -10.68
N ASN A 281 -2.57 15.72 -9.73
CA ASN A 281 -3.52 14.62 -9.85
C ASN A 281 -4.91 15.12 -10.24
N ILE A 282 -5.49 14.49 -11.26
CA ILE A 282 -6.89 14.66 -11.66
C ILE A 282 -7.60 13.35 -11.35
N PRO A 283 -8.64 13.36 -10.50
CA PRO A 283 -9.39 12.16 -10.17
C PRO A 283 -9.87 11.44 -11.43
N GLY A 284 -9.63 10.12 -11.53
CA GLY A 284 -10.00 9.30 -12.69
C GLY A 284 -9.07 9.40 -13.92
N VAL A 285 -8.06 10.29 -13.90
CA VAL A 285 -7.04 10.42 -14.98
C VAL A 285 -5.64 10.15 -14.43
N GLY A 286 -5.43 10.40 -13.12
CA GLY A 286 -4.13 10.26 -12.51
C GLY A 286 -3.28 11.52 -12.58
N ASN A 287 -1.95 11.33 -12.59
CA ASN A 287 -0.99 12.43 -12.55
C ASN A 287 -0.84 13.08 -13.95
N ASN A 288 -1.50 14.22 -14.16
CA ASN A 288 -1.44 14.93 -15.43
C ASN A 288 -1.28 16.45 -15.25
N ARG A 289 -0.03 16.91 -15.25
CA ARG A 289 0.31 18.32 -15.12
C ARG A 289 -0.08 19.15 -16.33
N THR A 290 -0.14 18.54 -17.51
CA THR A 290 -0.43 19.25 -18.78
C THR A 290 -1.83 19.87 -18.74
N ILE A 291 -2.83 19.14 -18.26
CA ILE A 291 -4.20 19.64 -18.13
C ILE A 291 -4.25 20.79 -17.11
N ILE A 292 -3.54 20.63 -15.98
CA ILE A 292 -3.52 21.66 -14.94
C ILE A 292 -2.81 22.91 -15.42
N ASN A 293 -1.66 22.77 -16.05
CA ASN A 293 -0.91 23.92 -16.61
C ASN A 293 -1.77 24.68 -17.61
N TRP A 294 -2.40 23.99 -18.56
CA TRP A 294 -3.33 24.61 -19.51
C TRP A 294 -4.46 25.40 -18.80
N ALA A 295 -5.06 24.82 -17.77
CA ALA A 295 -6.12 25.50 -17.05
C ALA A 295 -5.65 26.80 -16.32
N PHE A 296 -4.34 26.98 -16.10
CA PHE A 296 -3.74 28.18 -15.52
C PHE A 296 -3.04 29.11 -16.54
N GLU A 297 -2.92 28.72 -17.81
CA GLU A 297 -2.35 29.57 -18.86
C GLU A 297 -3.19 30.85 -19.04
N GLU A 298 -2.53 31.99 -19.24
CA GLU A 298 -3.19 33.29 -19.41
C GLU A 298 -4.09 33.29 -20.67
N ALA A 299 -3.68 32.57 -21.70
CA ALA A 299 -4.41 32.45 -22.96
C ALA A 299 -5.69 31.61 -22.84
N THR A 300 -5.80 30.75 -21.82
CA THR A 300 -6.99 29.91 -21.64
C THR A 300 -8.11 30.68 -20.93
N SER A 301 -9.29 30.71 -21.49
CA SER A 301 -10.49 31.39 -20.97
C SER A 301 -11.49 30.38 -20.43
N VAL A 302 -12.38 30.86 -19.51
CA VAL A 302 -13.51 30.04 -19.04
C VAL A 302 -14.41 29.72 -20.26
N GLY A 303 -14.71 28.45 -20.43
CA GLY A 303 -15.44 27.91 -21.59
C GLY A 303 -14.55 27.21 -22.62
N ASP A 304 -13.25 27.48 -22.62
CA ASP A 304 -12.32 26.84 -23.55
C ASP A 304 -12.29 25.31 -23.34
N VAL A 305 -12.26 24.59 -24.46
CA VAL A 305 -12.20 23.13 -24.55
C VAL A 305 -10.91 22.72 -25.23
N LYS A 306 -10.24 21.70 -24.67
CA LYS A 306 -9.00 21.15 -25.26
C LYS A 306 -8.87 19.66 -25.00
N ARG A 307 -8.35 18.95 -26.01
CA ARG A 307 -7.96 17.54 -25.90
C ARG A 307 -6.53 17.41 -25.39
N PHE A 308 -6.33 16.42 -24.52
CA PHE A 308 -5.04 16.00 -23.97
C PHE A 308 -4.83 14.52 -24.18
N ASN A 309 -3.62 14.16 -24.59
CA ASN A 309 -3.18 12.77 -24.54
C ASN A 309 -2.84 12.41 -23.10
N VAL A 310 -3.34 11.29 -22.63
CA VAL A 310 -3.01 10.68 -21.33
C VAL A 310 -2.35 9.32 -21.57
N LEU A 311 -1.96 8.62 -20.51
CA LEU A 311 -1.17 7.39 -20.62
C LEU A 311 -1.83 6.38 -21.59
N ASP A 312 -3.12 6.13 -21.43
CA ASP A 312 -3.84 5.10 -22.18
C ASP A 312 -5.10 5.70 -22.82
N GLY A 313 -4.98 6.84 -23.54
CA GLY A 313 -6.11 7.45 -24.24
C GLY A 313 -6.14 8.97 -24.25
N TYR A 314 -7.34 9.56 -24.12
CA TYR A 314 -7.58 11.00 -24.31
C TYR A 314 -8.47 11.56 -23.22
N VAL A 315 -8.24 12.82 -22.88
CA VAL A 315 -9.11 13.62 -22.02
C VAL A 315 -9.52 14.89 -22.76
N ILE A 316 -10.81 15.11 -22.86
CA ILE A 316 -11.37 16.38 -23.34
C ILE A 316 -11.77 17.17 -22.12
N ALA A 317 -11.10 18.28 -21.85
CA ALA A 317 -11.37 19.11 -20.68
C ALA A 317 -11.91 20.49 -21.06
N ARG A 318 -12.87 21.01 -20.29
CA ARG A 318 -13.40 22.37 -20.36
C ARG A 318 -13.05 23.12 -19.07
N LEU A 319 -12.51 24.33 -19.19
CA LEU A 319 -12.32 25.23 -18.04
C LEU A 319 -13.66 25.83 -17.65
N THR A 320 -14.18 25.52 -16.46
CA THR A 320 -15.49 25.99 -16.01
C THR A 320 -15.40 27.21 -15.11
N ARG A 321 -14.28 27.38 -14.38
CA ARG A 321 -14.07 28.51 -13.49
C ARG A 321 -12.59 28.83 -13.30
N ARG A 322 -12.28 30.12 -13.21
CA ARG A 322 -10.96 30.62 -12.83
C ARG A 322 -11.10 31.69 -11.77
N ASN A 323 -10.57 31.46 -10.58
CA ASN A 323 -10.50 32.47 -9.52
C ASN A 323 -9.11 33.11 -9.55
N ALA A 324 -9.04 34.36 -9.97
CA ALA A 324 -7.78 35.10 -10.09
C ALA A 324 -7.28 35.66 -8.75
N GLU A 325 -8.12 35.81 -7.72
CA GLU A 325 -7.76 36.48 -6.48
C GLU A 325 -8.14 35.69 -5.21
N LYS A 326 -7.43 35.99 -4.10
CA LYS A 326 -7.79 35.56 -2.75
C LYS A 326 -9.11 36.24 -2.35
N GLY A 327 -10.22 35.59 -2.61
CA GLY A 327 -11.54 36.06 -2.25
C GLY A 327 -12.22 35.21 -1.18
N LEU A 328 -13.34 35.68 -0.66
CA LEU A 328 -14.23 34.88 0.19
C LEU A 328 -14.87 33.78 -0.66
N MET A 329 -14.99 32.59 -0.10
CA MET A 329 -15.76 31.52 -0.70
C MET A 329 -17.22 31.96 -0.94
N SER A 330 -17.81 31.50 -2.03
CA SER A 330 -19.26 31.67 -2.22
C SER A 330 -20.05 30.94 -1.12
N VAL A 331 -21.26 31.36 -0.89
CA VAL A 331 -22.16 30.73 0.11
C VAL A 331 -22.39 29.25 -0.23
N ALA A 332 -22.54 28.91 -1.49
CA ALA A 332 -22.75 27.54 -1.95
C ALA A 332 -21.53 26.64 -1.60
N GLU A 333 -20.33 27.11 -1.88
CA GLU A 333 -19.09 26.35 -1.60
C GLU A 333 -18.81 26.22 -0.10
N ALA A 334 -19.06 27.29 0.68
CA ALA A 334 -18.85 27.30 2.11
C ALA A 334 -19.92 26.49 2.87
N SER A 335 -21.08 26.25 2.26
CA SER A 335 -22.26 25.70 2.91
C SER A 335 -22.02 24.36 3.61
N ALA A 336 -21.33 23.43 2.96
CA ALA A 336 -21.03 22.10 3.53
C ALA A 336 -20.21 22.20 4.83
N THR A 337 -19.28 23.15 4.91
CA THR A 337 -18.40 23.34 6.08
C THR A 337 -19.03 24.23 7.14
N VAL A 338 -19.70 25.30 6.71
CA VAL A 338 -20.20 26.36 7.62
C VAL A 338 -21.58 26.05 8.21
N THR A 339 -22.46 25.38 7.44
CA THR A 339 -23.83 25.07 7.91
C THR A 339 -23.86 24.24 9.21
N PRO A 340 -23.04 23.19 9.40
CA PRO A 340 -23.01 22.45 10.66
C PRO A 340 -22.62 23.34 11.85
N ILE A 341 -21.67 24.25 11.64
CA ILE A 341 -21.18 25.17 12.66
C ILE A 341 -22.30 26.18 13.05
N LEU A 342 -22.96 26.75 12.05
CA LEU A 342 -24.07 27.69 12.27
C LEU A 342 -25.28 27.01 12.92
N ARG A 343 -25.64 25.81 12.48
CA ARG A 343 -26.71 25.01 13.10
C ARG A 343 -26.44 24.75 14.57
N LYS A 344 -25.20 24.39 14.89
CA LYS A 344 -24.78 24.13 16.28
C LYS A 344 -24.90 25.40 17.13
N LYS A 345 -24.40 26.55 16.63
CA LYS A 345 -24.51 27.85 17.29
C LYS A 345 -25.97 28.23 17.50
N LYS A 346 -26.81 28.09 16.48
CA LYS A 346 -28.23 28.39 16.56
C LYS A 346 -28.98 27.51 17.56
N LYS A 347 -28.68 26.20 17.59
CA LYS A 347 -29.23 25.27 18.58
C LYS A 347 -28.83 25.67 20.01
N ALA A 348 -27.57 26.05 20.24
CA ALA A 348 -27.10 26.48 21.55
C ALA A 348 -27.83 27.77 22.00
N GLU A 349 -28.05 28.72 21.09
CA GLU A 349 -28.83 29.95 21.33
C GLU A 349 -30.28 29.62 21.70
N MET A 350 -30.94 28.70 20.97
CA MET A 350 -32.33 28.27 21.28
C MET A 350 -32.39 27.63 22.67
N ILE A 351 -31.52 26.72 23.00
CA ILE A 351 -31.44 26.07 24.31
C ILE A 351 -31.24 27.09 25.42
N ARG A 352 -30.34 28.08 25.23
CA ARG A 352 -30.13 29.14 26.21
C ARG A 352 -31.39 29.95 26.49
N ASN A 353 -32.17 30.25 25.46
CA ASN A 353 -33.42 31.03 25.58
C ASN A 353 -34.55 30.24 26.27
N GLU A 354 -34.50 28.94 26.26
CA GLU A 354 -35.48 28.05 26.93
C GLU A 354 -35.08 27.73 28.36
N ILE A 355 -33.82 27.91 28.74
CA ILE A 355 -33.36 27.65 30.12
C ILE A 355 -33.93 28.71 31.08
N SER A 356 -34.65 28.23 32.08
CA SER A 356 -35.12 29.02 33.20
C SER A 356 -34.56 28.47 34.54
N GLY A 357 -34.29 29.39 35.49
CA GLY A 357 -33.67 29.06 36.76
C GLY A 357 -32.19 29.44 36.84
N THR A 358 -31.67 29.53 38.02
CA THR A 358 -30.28 29.93 38.33
C THR A 358 -29.42 28.79 38.87
N THR A 359 -30.06 27.88 39.59
CA THR A 359 -29.39 26.71 40.18
C THR A 359 -29.41 25.50 39.22
N LEU A 360 -28.46 24.55 39.42
CA LEU A 360 -28.42 23.30 38.61
C LEU A 360 -29.74 22.52 38.70
N GLN A 361 -30.36 22.50 39.90
CA GLN A 361 -31.58 21.73 40.15
C GLN A 361 -32.79 22.40 39.45
N GLU A 362 -32.91 23.72 39.50
CA GLU A 362 -33.98 24.47 38.81
C GLU A 362 -33.87 24.26 37.29
N ILE A 363 -32.66 24.42 36.75
CA ILE A 363 -32.42 24.19 35.32
C ILE A 363 -32.72 22.75 34.92
N ALA A 364 -32.26 21.78 35.70
CA ALA A 364 -32.51 20.37 35.43
C ALA A 364 -34.00 20.05 35.42
N SER A 365 -34.75 20.58 36.41
CA SER A 365 -36.20 20.42 36.50
C SER A 365 -36.93 21.09 35.34
N SER A 366 -36.55 22.32 34.95
CA SER A 366 -37.17 23.05 33.85
C SER A 366 -36.94 22.42 32.49
N GLN A 367 -35.79 21.71 32.31
CA GLN A 367 -35.43 21.06 31.05
C GLN A 367 -35.72 19.55 31.04
N GLY A 368 -36.30 18.99 32.09
CA GLY A 368 -36.59 17.56 32.20
C GLY A 368 -35.35 16.67 32.18
N VAL A 369 -34.20 17.18 32.63
CA VAL A 369 -32.92 16.45 32.68
C VAL A 369 -32.47 16.26 34.13
N THR A 370 -31.46 15.39 34.33
CA THR A 370 -30.91 15.16 35.67
C THR A 370 -29.52 15.75 35.82
N VAL A 371 -29.21 16.27 37.02
CA VAL A 371 -27.86 16.67 37.37
C VAL A 371 -26.99 15.44 37.48
N LYS A 372 -25.88 15.40 36.74
CA LYS A 372 -24.93 14.26 36.70
C LYS A 372 -23.63 14.66 37.36
N ASN A 373 -23.03 13.69 38.05
CA ASN A 373 -21.68 13.83 38.61
C ASN A 373 -20.65 13.34 37.60
N ALA A 374 -19.57 14.09 37.47
CA ALA A 374 -18.43 13.70 36.67
C ALA A 374 -17.16 13.77 37.54
N THR A 375 -16.37 12.71 37.53
CA THR A 375 -15.15 12.56 38.33
C THR A 375 -13.95 12.26 37.44
N ALA A 376 -12.75 12.45 37.98
CA ALA A 376 -11.49 12.15 37.30
C ALA A 376 -11.28 12.87 35.97
N ILE A 377 -11.85 14.08 35.83
CA ILE A 377 -11.68 14.89 34.62
C ILE A 377 -10.30 15.55 34.64
N THR A 378 -9.59 15.50 33.51
CA THR A 378 -8.28 16.13 33.34
C THR A 378 -8.25 17.05 32.12
N MET A 379 -7.38 18.08 32.15
CA MET A 379 -7.16 18.95 31.00
C MET A 379 -6.55 18.20 29.80
N ALA A 380 -5.77 17.15 30.05
CA ALA A 380 -5.14 16.35 29.00
C ALA A 380 -6.14 15.46 28.24
N ALA A 381 -7.19 15.01 28.93
CA ALA A 381 -8.27 14.20 28.35
C ALA A 381 -9.62 14.84 28.72
N PRO A 382 -10.08 15.89 27.98
CA PRO A 382 -11.24 16.67 28.34
C PRO A 382 -12.57 15.98 27.96
N THR A 383 -12.77 14.76 28.50
CA THR A 383 -13.95 13.94 28.27
C THR A 383 -14.82 13.86 29.51
N ILE A 384 -16.12 14.10 29.34
CA ILE A 384 -17.13 14.03 30.38
C ILE A 384 -17.98 12.77 30.15
N ALA A 385 -18.11 11.92 31.15
CA ALA A 385 -18.91 10.69 31.05
C ALA A 385 -20.37 11.03 30.67
N GLY A 386 -20.86 10.43 29.62
CA GLY A 386 -22.19 10.64 29.08
C GLY A 386 -22.39 11.94 28.26
N ALA A 387 -21.33 12.73 28.07
CA ALA A 387 -21.33 13.95 27.22
C ALA A 387 -20.27 13.93 26.11
N GLY A 388 -19.22 13.09 26.25
CA GLY A 388 -18.13 12.99 25.27
C GLY A 388 -17.03 14.04 25.50
N THR A 389 -16.29 14.35 24.44
CA THR A 389 -15.14 15.29 24.50
C THR A 389 -15.63 16.74 24.47
N GLU A 390 -15.49 17.42 25.60
CA GLU A 390 -16.00 18.78 25.85
C GLU A 390 -14.91 19.72 26.37
N PRO A 391 -13.91 20.10 25.58
CA PRO A 391 -12.74 20.84 26.04
C PRO A 391 -13.08 22.23 26.59
N LYS A 392 -14.11 22.92 26.05
CA LYS A 392 -14.56 24.21 26.54
C LYS A 392 -15.19 24.09 27.93
N VAL A 393 -16.00 23.06 28.15
CA VAL A 393 -16.69 22.82 29.45
C VAL A 393 -15.65 22.43 30.50
N VAL A 394 -14.72 21.56 30.16
CA VAL A 394 -13.63 21.14 31.06
C VAL A 394 -12.73 22.34 31.37
N GLY A 395 -12.33 23.12 30.36
CA GLY A 395 -11.52 24.32 30.58
C GLY A 395 -12.21 25.36 31.51
N ALA A 396 -13.50 25.59 31.33
CA ALA A 396 -14.28 26.47 32.22
C ALA A 396 -14.37 25.92 33.66
N ALA A 397 -14.54 24.59 33.82
CA ALA A 397 -14.54 23.93 35.11
C ALA A 397 -13.21 24.10 35.86
N PHE A 398 -12.08 23.95 35.15
CA PHE A 398 -10.73 24.17 35.72
C PHE A 398 -10.41 25.64 36.05
N GLY A 399 -11.10 26.58 35.40
CA GLY A 399 -11.01 28.00 35.69
C GLY A 399 -11.96 28.49 36.81
N THR A 400 -12.76 27.58 37.38
CA THR A 400 -13.76 27.90 38.41
C THR A 400 -13.33 27.28 39.75
N GLU A 401 -13.46 28.06 40.83
CA GLU A 401 -13.09 27.59 42.17
C GLU A 401 -14.03 26.51 42.70
N ALA A 402 -13.52 25.69 43.62
CA ALA A 402 -14.32 24.64 44.29
C ALA A 402 -15.53 25.31 45.04
N GLY A 403 -16.70 24.74 44.86
CA GLY A 403 -17.97 25.23 45.39
C GLY A 403 -18.70 26.21 44.48
N GLN A 404 -18.02 26.78 43.48
CA GLN A 404 -18.62 27.75 42.55
C GLN A 404 -19.25 27.06 41.33
N THR A 405 -20.11 27.79 40.64
CA THR A 405 -20.86 27.33 39.46
C THR A 405 -20.52 28.23 38.27
N THR A 406 -20.27 27.63 37.11
CA THR A 406 -19.97 28.37 35.88
C THR A 406 -21.21 29.08 35.34
N GLU A 407 -21.01 30.01 34.43
CA GLU A 407 -22.05 30.43 33.50
C GLU A 407 -22.43 29.30 32.53
N LEU A 408 -23.43 29.49 31.69
CA LEU A 408 -23.78 28.55 30.63
C LEU A 408 -22.67 28.50 29.58
N ILE A 409 -22.24 27.27 29.21
CA ILE A 409 -21.11 27.02 28.32
C ILE A 409 -21.61 26.25 27.08
N ASP A 410 -21.34 26.80 25.90
CA ASP A 410 -21.61 26.10 24.63
C ASP A 410 -20.51 25.03 24.39
N GLY A 411 -20.84 23.79 24.67
CA GLY A 411 -20.00 22.64 24.42
C GLY A 411 -20.09 22.10 22.99
N ASN A 412 -19.52 20.96 22.79
CA ASN A 412 -19.56 20.24 21.50
C ASN A 412 -20.92 19.58 21.25
N THR A 413 -21.55 19.04 22.25
CA THR A 413 -22.79 18.26 22.13
C THR A 413 -23.98 18.87 22.79
N GLY A 414 -23.81 19.97 23.55
CA GLY A 414 -24.90 20.64 24.27
C GLY A 414 -24.50 21.96 24.92
N VAL A 415 -25.43 22.55 25.69
CA VAL A 415 -25.19 23.69 26.58
C VAL A 415 -25.05 23.14 27.99
N TYR A 416 -24.02 23.58 28.70
CA TYR A 416 -23.65 23.04 30.00
C TYR A 416 -23.61 24.12 31.07
N LYS A 417 -24.00 23.75 32.28
CA LYS A 417 -23.73 24.52 33.50
C LYS A 417 -23.07 23.56 34.50
N VAL A 418 -21.93 23.93 35.03
CA VAL A 418 -21.11 23.06 35.87
C VAL A 418 -20.87 23.69 37.24
N ARG A 419 -21.07 22.90 38.28
CA ARG A 419 -20.59 23.23 39.63
C ARG A 419 -19.36 22.42 39.95
N VAL A 420 -18.26 23.08 40.30
CA VAL A 420 -17.02 22.45 40.72
C VAL A 420 -17.13 22.02 42.18
N LEU A 421 -17.09 20.72 42.44
CA LEU A 421 -17.20 20.17 43.81
C LEU A 421 -15.86 20.16 44.53
N ALA A 422 -14.81 19.77 43.82
CA ALA A 422 -13.44 19.67 44.32
C ALA A 422 -12.43 19.84 43.20
N VAL A 423 -11.27 20.39 43.52
CA VAL A 423 -10.12 20.47 42.64
C VAL A 423 -8.99 19.65 43.30
N ASN A 424 -8.66 18.51 42.71
CA ASN A 424 -7.57 17.67 43.18
C ASN A 424 -6.27 18.12 42.51
N LYS A 425 -5.43 18.80 43.31
CA LYS A 425 -4.08 19.17 42.87
C LYS A 425 -3.19 17.92 42.86
N ALA A 426 -2.34 17.82 41.85
CA ALA A 426 -1.28 16.80 41.88
C ALA A 426 -0.40 17.01 43.13
N PRO A 427 0.04 15.94 43.80
CA PRO A 427 0.99 16.06 44.90
C PRO A 427 2.30 16.65 44.40
N ASP A 428 2.94 17.44 45.26
CA ASP A 428 4.31 17.92 45.01
C ASP A 428 5.26 16.73 45.02
N LEU A 429 6.12 16.67 44.03
CA LEU A 429 7.12 15.60 43.87
C LEU A 429 8.52 16.13 44.30
N GLU A 430 9.34 15.27 44.87
CA GLU A 430 10.73 15.60 45.20
C GLU A 430 11.56 15.95 43.95
N SER A 431 11.21 15.37 42.80
CA SER A 431 11.83 15.67 41.51
C SER A 431 10.84 15.57 40.37
N TYR A 432 10.90 16.53 39.45
CA TYR A 432 10.13 16.55 38.18
C TYR A 432 10.96 16.13 36.96
N GLN A 433 12.17 15.61 37.16
CA GLN A 433 13.12 15.30 36.09
C GLN A 433 12.53 14.32 35.03
N SER A 434 11.88 13.24 35.50
CA SER A 434 11.26 12.26 34.59
C SER A 434 10.17 12.87 33.72
N PHE A 435 9.37 13.78 34.25
CA PHE A 435 8.35 14.50 33.49
C PHE A 435 8.96 15.51 32.51
N ALA A 436 10.06 16.15 32.91
CA ALA A 436 10.80 17.06 32.04
C ALA A 436 11.45 16.30 30.86
N GLU A 437 12.00 15.13 31.10
CA GLU A 437 12.56 14.23 30.07
C GLU A 437 11.47 13.72 29.12
N GLN A 438 10.32 13.30 29.64
CA GLN A 438 9.17 12.90 28.80
C GLN A 438 8.65 14.08 27.95
N ALA A 439 8.53 15.27 28.52
CA ALA A 439 8.12 16.46 27.80
C ALA A 439 9.14 16.83 26.70
N LYS A 440 10.43 16.76 27.02
CA LYS A 440 11.52 16.98 26.06
C LYS A 440 11.49 15.95 24.93
N ALA A 441 11.37 14.67 25.25
CA ALA A 441 11.27 13.59 24.25
C ALA A 441 10.07 13.78 23.29
N LYS A 442 8.95 14.28 23.79
CA LYS A 442 7.76 14.58 23.01
C LYS A 442 7.92 15.81 22.10
N VAL A 443 8.64 16.83 22.53
CA VAL A 443 8.81 18.11 21.82
C VAL A 443 9.98 18.09 20.85
N THR A 444 11.09 17.46 21.23
CA THR A 444 12.35 17.45 20.44
C THR A 444 12.15 17.02 18.99
N PRO A 445 11.42 15.95 18.65
CA PRO A 445 11.19 15.53 17.26
C PRO A 445 10.40 16.57 16.44
N GLN A 446 9.67 17.45 17.09
CA GLN A 446 8.83 18.45 16.44
C GLN A 446 9.55 19.79 16.22
N ILE A 447 10.71 20.01 16.86
CA ILE A 447 11.40 21.32 16.84
C ILE A 447 11.78 21.72 15.44
N SER A 448 12.43 20.83 14.67
CA SER A 448 12.87 21.12 13.30
C SER A 448 11.71 21.53 12.41
N ASN A 449 10.58 20.79 12.50
CA ASN A 449 9.38 21.13 11.74
C ASN A 449 8.77 22.48 12.17
N LYS A 450 8.66 22.74 13.48
CA LYS A 450 8.13 24.01 14.00
C LYS A 450 9.00 25.20 13.62
N VAL A 451 10.31 25.06 13.69
CA VAL A 451 11.27 26.09 13.24
C VAL A 451 11.12 26.34 11.75
N TYR A 452 11.09 25.28 10.93
CA TYR A 452 10.84 25.41 9.50
C TYR A 452 9.53 26.12 9.17
N GLN A 453 8.43 25.76 9.82
CA GLN A 453 7.12 26.39 9.63
C GLN A 453 7.13 27.87 10.06
N ALA A 454 7.81 28.18 11.17
CA ALA A 454 7.94 29.55 11.63
C ALA A 454 8.78 30.42 10.65
N LEU A 455 9.90 29.88 10.14
CA LEU A 455 10.70 30.54 9.11
C LEU A 455 9.91 30.73 7.83
N LYS A 456 9.21 29.69 7.36
CA LYS A 456 8.35 29.77 6.17
C LYS A 456 7.25 30.82 6.33
N LYS A 457 6.63 30.93 7.52
CA LYS A 457 5.61 31.94 7.78
C LYS A 457 6.15 33.38 7.79
N LYS A 458 7.43 33.55 8.18
CA LYS A 458 8.10 34.87 8.27
C LYS A 458 8.74 35.28 6.96
N ALA A 459 9.14 34.33 6.12
CA ALA A 459 9.77 34.60 4.83
C ALA A 459 8.72 35.11 3.82
N ASP A 460 9.13 36.05 3.00
CA ASP A 460 8.43 36.41 1.77
C ASP A 460 8.86 35.38 0.71
N ILE A 461 7.96 34.44 0.38
CA ILE A 461 8.24 33.32 -0.48
C ILE A 461 7.57 33.55 -1.83
N GLU A 462 8.37 33.78 -2.85
CA GLU A 462 7.94 33.71 -4.24
C GLU A 462 8.08 32.27 -4.74
N ASP A 463 6.97 31.63 -5.04
CA ASP A 463 6.95 30.24 -5.54
C ASP A 463 6.81 30.22 -7.06
N ASN A 464 7.96 30.14 -7.73
CA ASN A 464 8.06 30.09 -9.19
C ASN A 464 8.13 28.67 -9.74
N ARG A 465 7.96 27.63 -8.93
CA ARG A 465 8.04 26.22 -9.36
C ARG A 465 7.09 25.89 -10.50
N ALA A 466 5.91 26.47 -10.52
CA ALA A 466 4.95 26.28 -11.59
C ALA A 466 5.41 26.75 -12.98
N THR A 467 6.55 27.42 -13.08
CA THR A 467 7.16 27.83 -14.36
C THR A 467 8.06 26.73 -14.92
N PHE A 468 8.49 25.78 -14.08
CA PHE A 468 9.47 24.75 -14.40
C PHE A 468 8.91 23.33 -14.41
N TYR A 469 7.72 23.12 -13.89
CA TYR A 469 7.07 21.80 -13.78
C TYR A 469 5.79 21.74 -14.63
#